data_9c3644df6503332d7e26d44906327a16
#
_entry.id   9c3644df6503332d7e26d44906327a16
#
_cell.length_a   1.000
_cell.length_b   1.000
_cell.length_c   1.000
_cell.angle_alpha   90.00
_cell.angle_beta   90.00
_cell.angle_gamma   90.00
#
_symmetry.space_group_name_H-M   'P 1'
#
loop_
_entity.id
_entity.type
_entity.pdbx_description
1 polymer ?
#
loop_
_entity_poly.entity_id
_entity_poly.type
_entity_poly.pdbx_seq_one_letter_code
_entity_poly.pdbx_strand_id
1 'polypeptide(L)'
;HIDLMVRSKLRASDVLQKELQKHVDAGKITLHIGSTTDEVLIADDKFAGIKTTKDGEQTELSADGLFVFIGLIPNTQFLADSGVELDPQGHIITNEHLETSVKGVYASGDVRSGSTMQIATAVGEGATAAMKIREYLDELKREA
;
A
#
# COMPACT_ATOMS: atom_id res chain seq x y z
N HIS A 1 9.35 17.83 -16.05
CA HIS A 1 7.95 17.52 -16.35
C HIS A 1 7.54 16.19 -15.70
N ILE A 2 6.28 16.05 -15.31
CA ILE A 2 5.74 14.81 -14.74
C ILE A 2 4.50 14.41 -15.53
N ASP A 3 4.45 13.16 -15.96
CA ASP A 3 3.27 12.52 -16.50
C ASP A 3 2.63 11.66 -15.39
N LEU A 4 1.43 12.05 -14.92
CA LEU A 4 0.73 11.37 -13.85
C LEU A 4 -0.35 10.44 -14.43
N MET A 5 -0.07 9.14 -14.40
CA MET A 5 -0.96 8.11 -14.89
C MET A 5 -2.02 7.76 -13.85
N VAL A 6 -3.31 7.84 -14.21
CA VAL A 6 -4.43 7.54 -13.32
C VAL A 6 -5.41 6.63 -14.01
N ARG A 7 -5.54 5.39 -13.53
CA ARG A 7 -6.38 4.35 -14.16
C ARG A 7 -7.85 4.74 -14.30
N SER A 8 -8.44 5.43 -13.32
CA SER A 8 -9.87 5.77 -13.37
C SER A 8 -10.15 7.20 -12.91
N LYS A 9 -9.96 7.50 -11.64
CA LYS A 9 -10.20 8.82 -11.05
C LYS A 9 -9.21 9.11 -9.92
N LEU A 10 -8.99 10.38 -9.68
CA LEU A 10 -8.23 10.83 -8.50
C LEU A 10 -8.96 10.43 -7.22
N ARG A 11 -8.22 9.87 -6.25
CA ARG A 11 -8.74 9.41 -4.95
C ARG A 11 -8.20 10.21 -3.77
N ALA A 12 -7.26 11.12 -4.03
CA ALA A 12 -6.72 12.01 -3.01
C ALA A 12 -7.81 12.92 -2.44
N SER A 13 -7.57 13.52 -1.27
CA SER A 13 -8.48 14.52 -0.70
C SER A 13 -8.60 15.74 -1.60
N ASP A 14 -9.71 16.47 -1.49
CA ASP A 14 -9.98 17.68 -2.30
C ASP A 14 -8.86 18.72 -2.19
N VAL A 15 -8.24 18.82 -1.02
CA VAL A 15 -7.11 19.75 -0.81
C VAL A 15 -5.91 19.36 -1.68
N LEU A 16 -5.56 18.08 -1.72
CA LEU A 16 -4.47 17.58 -2.56
C LEU A 16 -4.80 17.65 -4.06
N GLN A 17 -6.06 17.39 -4.44
CA GLN A 17 -6.49 17.55 -5.83
C GLN A 17 -6.41 18.99 -6.30
N LYS A 18 -6.79 19.97 -5.44
CA LYS A 18 -6.64 21.40 -5.73
C LYS A 18 -5.17 21.81 -5.87
N GLU A 19 -4.30 21.25 -5.05
CA GLU A 19 -2.86 21.52 -5.16
C GLU A 19 -2.28 20.92 -6.44
N LEU A 20 -2.64 19.69 -6.77
CA LEU A 20 -2.29 19.05 -8.04
C LEU A 20 -2.70 19.92 -9.24
N GLN A 21 -3.94 20.45 -9.22
CA GLN A 21 -4.49 21.25 -10.32
C GLN A 21 -3.63 22.49 -10.61
N LYS A 22 -3.09 23.16 -9.58
CA LYS A 22 -2.16 24.29 -9.79
C LYS A 22 -0.92 23.90 -10.61
N HIS A 23 -0.40 22.71 -10.38
CA HIS A 23 0.76 22.21 -11.13
C HIS A 23 0.40 21.78 -12.55
N VAL A 24 -0.81 21.25 -12.74
CA VAL A 24 -1.35 20.96 -14.08
C VAL A 24 -1.55 22.27 -14.87
N ASP A 25 -2.19 23.27 -14.27
CA ASP A 25 -2.42 24.59 -14.89
C ASP A 25 -1.10 25.31 -15.22
N ALA A 26 -0.08 25.09 -14.39
CA ALA A 26 1.27 25.62 -14.65
C ALA A 26 2.09 24.81 -15.70
N GLY A 27 1.52 23.77 -16.30
CA GLY A 27 2.18 22.93 -17.31
C GLY A 27 3.32 22.07 -16.76
N LYS A 28 3.43 21.91 -15.44
CA LYS A 28 4.47 21.06 -14.80
C LYS A 28 4.08 19.59 -14.77
N ILE A 29 2.78 19.31 -14.75
CA ILE A 29 2.20 17.97 -14.71
C ILE A 29 1.21 17.81 -15.84
N THR A 30 1.31 16.72 -16.59
CA THR A 30 0.25 16.25 -17.47
C THR A 30 -0.50 15.12 -16.79
N LEU A 31 -1.83 15.26 -16.68
CA LEU A 31 -2.70 14.30 -16.04
C LEU A 31 -3.37 13.37 -17.08
N HIS A 32 -3.04 12.09 -17.03
CA HIS A 32 -3.58 11.06 -17.91
C HIS A 32 -4.64 10.22 -17.18
N ILE A 33 -5.87 10.75 -17.09
CA ILE A 33 -7.00 10.01 -16.49
C ILE A 33 -7.56 8.99 -17.50
N GLY A 34 -7.93 7.80 -17.01
CA GLY A 34 -8.44 6.72 -17.83
C GLY A 34 -7.35 5.92 -18.54
N SER A 35 -6.10 6.06 -18.11
CA SER A 35 -4.95 5.40 -18.75
C SER A 35 -4.41 4.27 -17.89
N THR A 36 -4.04 3.16 -18.55
CA THR A 36 -3.30 2.04 -17.95
C THR A 36 -1.84 2.10 -18.32
N THR A 37 -0.98 1.59 -17.46
CA THR A 37 0.43 1.35 -17.79
C THR A 37 0.56 -0.13 -18.11
N ASP A 38 0.95 -0.45 -19.32
CA ASP A 38 0.91 -1.81 -19.85
C ASP A 38 2.29 -2.46 -19.85
N GLU A 39 3.34 -1.66 -20.11
CA GLU A 39 4.71 -2.15 -20.25
C GLU A 39 5.72 -1.09 -19.83
N VAL A 40 6.84 -1.52 -19.27
CA VAL A 40 8.01 -0.69 -19.01
C VAL A 40 8.97 -0.83 -20.19
N LEU A 41 9.34 0.28 -20.79
CA LEU A 41 10.25 0.30 -21.94
C LEU A 41 11.70 0.41 -21.46
N ILE A 42 12.54 -0.46 -22.02
CA ILE A 42 13.97 -0.52 -21.72
C ILE A 42 14.74 -0.29 -23.03
N ALA A 43 15.72 0.59 -23.00
CA ALA A 43 16.68 0.80 -24.08
C ALA A 43 18.09 0.85 -23.49
N ASP A 44 19.03 0.17 -24.09
CA ASP A 44 20.44 0.09 -23.64
C ASP A 44 20.57 -0.28 -22.15
N ASP A 45 19.81 -1.28 -21.70
CA ASP A 45 19.72 -1.73 -20.30
C ASP A 45 19.27 -0.65 -19.29
N LYS A 46 18.60 0.40 -19.75
CA LYS A 46 18.09 1.49 -18.92
C LYS A 46 16.60 1.69 -19.15
N PHE A 47 15.94 2.21 -18.12
CA PHE A 47 14.56 2.68 -18.25
C PHE A 47 14.49 3.78 -19.33
N ALA A 48 13.54 3.66 -20.25
CA ALA A 48 13.36 4.59 -21.37
C ALA A 48 11.95 5.20 -21.41
N GLY A 49 11.00 4.63 -20.67
CA GLY A 49 9.63 5.09 -20.68
C GLY A 49 8.63 3.99 -20.36
N ILE A 50 7.38 4.25 -20.69
CA ILE A 50 6.27 3.30 -20.52
C ILE A 50 5.41 3.23 -21.78
N LYS A 51 4.80 2.07 -22.01
CA LYS A 51 3.70 1.93 -22.94
C LYS A 51 2.38 2.05 -22.14
N THR A 52 1.46 2.84 -22.64
CA THR A 52 0.19 3.15 -21.97
C THR A 52 -0.97 3.02 -22.94
N THR A 53 -2.13 2.62 -22.45
CA THR A 53 -3.37 2.57 -23.23
C THR A 53 -4.40 3.49 -22.61
N LYS A 54 -5.03 4.31 -23.46
CA LYS A 54 -6.18 5.14 -23.14
C LYS A 54 -7.23 5.01 -24.23
N ASP A 55 -8.49 4.77 -23.86
CA ASP A 55 -9.63 4.63 -24.79
C ASP A 55 -9.39 3.62 -25.95
N GLY A 56 -8.54 2.60 -25.67
CA GLY A 56 -8.17 1.57 -26.65
C GLY A 56 -6.97 1.96 -27.55
N GLU A 57 -6.49 3.19 -27.46
CA GLU A 57 -5.30 3.63 -28.18
C GLU A 57 -4.05 3.44 -27.32
N GLN A 58 -3.04 2.81 -27.90
CA GLN A 58 -1.75 2.58 -27.26
C GLN A 58 -0.74 3.64 -27.68
N THR A 59 -0.05 4.23 -26.71
CA THR A 59 1.00 5.23 -26.92
C THR A 59 2.22 4.92 -26.08
N GLU A 60 3.38 5.44 -26.48
CA GLU A 60 4.61 5.36 -25.71
C GLU A 60 4.95 6.74 -25.14
N LEU A 61 5.26 6.77 -23.85
CA LEU A 61 5.71 7.97 -23.14
C LEU A 61 7.17 7.75 -22.72
N SER A 62 8.07 8.55 -23.28
CA SER A 62 9.47 8.56 -22.86
C SER A 62 9.62 9.28 -21.54
N ALA A 63 10.42 8.73 -20.63
CA ALA A 63 10.71 9.35 -19.33
C ALA A 63 12.05 8.86 -18.79
N ASP A 64 12.67 9.64 -17.91
CA ASP A 64 13.95 9.33 -17.28
C ASP A 64 13.79 8.50 -15.99
N GLY A 65 12.58 8.39 -15.45
CA GLY A 65 12.31 7.63 -14.24
C GLY A 65 10.82 7.31 -14.07
N LEU A 66 10.53 6.27 -13.31
CA LEU A 66 9.18 5.80 -13.02
C LEU A 66 9.00 5.65 -11.49
N PHE A 67 7.94 6.27 -10.97
CA PHE A 67 7.48 6.08 -9.60
C PHE A 67 6.15 5.33 -9.61
N VAL A 68 6.09 4.21 -8.87
CA VAL A 68 4.92 3.33 -8.83
C VAL A 68 4.19 3.51 -7.50
N PHE A 69 3.02 4.18 -7.54
CA PHE A 69 2.16 4.45 -6.38
C PHE A 69 0.74 3.94 -6.64
N ILE A 70 0.60 2.64 -6.92
CA ILE A 70 -0.68 2.01 -7.33
C ILE A 70 -1.34 1.19 -6.23
N GLY A 71 -0.85 1.28 -5.01
CA GLY A 71 -1.36 0.60 -3.83
C GLY A 71 -0.30 -0.27 -3.15
N LEU A 72 -0.70 -0.83 -2.02
CA LEU A 72 0.13 -1.73 -1.21
C LEU A 72 -0.46 -3.12 -1.24
N ILE A 73 0.38 -4.12 -1.30
CA ILE A 73 0.04 -5.53 -1.14
C ILE A 73 0.70 -6.01 0.15
N PRO A 74 -0.06 -6.47 1.14
CA PRO A 74 0.52 -6.95 2.39
C PRO A 74 1.32 -8.24 2.14
N ASN A 75 2.50 -8.33 2.75
CA ASN A 75 3.35 -9.52 2.66
C ASN A 75 2.88 -10.59 3.68
N THR A 76 1.75 -11.21 3.42
CA THR A 76 1.10 -12.20 4.30
C THR A 76 1.09 -13.60 3.72
N GLN A 77 1.70 -13.83 2.56
CA GLN A 77 1.72 -15.13 1.87
C GLN A 77 2.35 -16.24 2.74
N PHE A 78 3.28 -15.89 3.61
CA PHE A 78 3.92 -16.83 4.55
C PHE A 78 2.96 -17.36 5.63
N LEU A 79 1.79 -16.73 5.79
CA LEU A 79 0.74 -17.16 6.74
C LEU A 79 -0.25 -18.18 6.12
N ALA A 80 -0.04 -18.57 4.86
CA ALA A 80 -0.85 -19.61 4.26
C ALA A 80 -0.84 -20.87 5.17
N ASP A 81 -2.01 -21.43 5.42
CA ASP A 81 -2.23 -22.61 6.26
C ASP A 81 -1.85 -22.45 7.76
N SER A 82 -1.54 -21.23 8.22
CA SER A 82 -1.21 -20.95 9.64
C SER A 82 -2.42 -20.90 10.56
N GLY A 83 -3.64 -20.79 10.01
CA GLY A 83 -4.87 -20.52 10.76
C GLY A 83 -5.10 -19.05 11.09
N VAL A 84 -4.18 -18.15 10.74
CA VAL A 84 -4.37 -16.70 10.90
C VAL A 84 -5.36 -16.21 9.85
N GLU A 85 -6.43 -15.56 10.30
CA GLU A 85 -7.45 -14.99 9.42
C GLU A 85 -6.97 -13.71 8.73
N LEU A 86 -7.25 -13.64 7.42
CA LEU A 86 -6.94 -12.48 6.58
C LEU A 86 -8.24 -11.86 6.04
N ASP A 87 -8.23 -10.55 5.82
CA ASP A 87 -9.30 -9.88 5.10
C ASP A 87 -9.22 -10.16 3.58
N PRO A 88 -10.25 -9.78 2.79
CA PRO A 88 -10.25 -10.00 1.34
C PRO A 88 -9.10 -9.33 0.59
N GLN A 89 -8.41 -8.36 1.20
CA GLN A 89 -7.24 -7.67 0.65
C GLN A 89 -5.93 -8.31 1.09
N GLY A 90 -5.99 -9.31 1.98
CA GLY A 90 -4.85 -10.05 2.49
C GLY A 90 -4.22 -9.47 3.76
N HIS A 91 -4.84 -8.47 4.42
CA HIS A 91 -4.35 -7.98 5.71
C HIS A 91 -4.79 -8.88 6.86
N ILE A 92 -3.97 -8.93 7.92
CA ILE A 92 -4.23 -9.75 9.10
C ILE A 92 -5.37 -9.16 9.91
N ILE A 93 -6.40 -9.96 10.19
CA ILE A 93 -7.50 -9.58 11.06
C ILE A 93 -7.04 -9.73 12.51
N THR A 94 -7.26 -8.70 13.34
CA THR A 94 -6.95 -8.71 14.76
C THR A 94 -8.12 -8.17 15.57
N ASN A 95 -8.16 -8.54 16.85
CA ASN A 95 -9.02 -7.87 17.83
C ASN A 95 -8.42 -6.52 18.28
N GLU A 96 -9.10 -5.84 19.23
CA GLU A 96 -8.66 -4.56 19.81
C GLU A 96 -7.34 -4.64 20.58
N HIS A 97 -6.90 -5.85 20.95
CA HIS A 97 -5.63 -6.12 21.63
C HIS A 97 -4.51 -6.54 20.67
N LEU A 98 -4.75 -6.42 19.37
CA LEU A 98 -3.81 -6.79 18.30
C LEU A 98 -3.53 -8.30 18.20
N GLU A 99 -4.33 -9.13 18.86
CA GLU A 99 -4.25 -10.59 18.79
C GLU A 99 -4.99 -11.08 17.54
N THR A 100 -4.41 -12.04 16.84
CA THR A 100 -4.99 -12.66 15.64
C THR A 100 -6.02 -13.73 16.01
N SER A 101 -6.58 -14.43 15.04
CA SER A 101 -7.42 -15.63 15.26
C SER A 101 -6.66 -16.80 15.91
N VAL A 102 -5.33 -16.79 15.90
CA VAL A 102 -4.47 -17.79 16.52
C VAL A 102 -3.97 -17.25 17.87
N LYS A 103 -4.36 -17.91 18.97
CA LYS A 103 -4.00 -17.50 20.33
C LYS A 103 -2.49 -17.37 20.51
N GLY A 104 -2.03 -16.26 21.07
CA GLY A 104 -0.62 -15.94 21.29
C GLY A 104 0.11 -15.40 20.06
N VAL A 105 -0.59 -15.22 18.92
CA VAL A 105 -0.05 -14.60 17.72
C VAL A 105 -0.65 -13.19 17.59
N TYR A 106 0.22 -12.21 17.48
CA TYR A 106 -0.15 -10.79 17.41
C TYR A 106 0.33 -10.18 16.10
N ALA A 107 -0.39 -9.17 15.62
CA ALA A 107 0.02 -8.40 14.44
C ALA A 107 -0.07 -6.89 14.71
N SER A 108 0.83 -6.12 14.13
CA SER A 108 0.87 -4.66 14.26
C SER A 108 1.34 -4.00 12.97
N GLY A 109 0.98 -2.73 12.78
CA GLY A 109 1.39 -1.92 11.64
C GLY A 109 0.60 -2.19 10.36
N ASP A 110 1.19 -1.85 9.23
CA ASP A 110 0.53 -1.77 7.93
C ASP A 110 0.00 -3.11 7.40
N VAL A 111 0.51 -4.22 7.93
CA VAL A 111 0.07 -5.58 7.58
C VAL A 111 -1.30 -5.92 8.16
N ARG A 112 -1.80 -5.14 9.13
CA ARG A 112 -3.04 -5.39 9.86
C ARG A 112 -4.24 -4.74 9.17
N SER A 113 -5.36 -5.45 9.13
CA SER A 113 -6.64 -4.92 8.66
C SER A 113 -7.07 -3.70 9.50
N GLY A 114 -7.48 -2.64 8.82
CA GLY A 114 -7.89 -1.37 9.46
C GLY A 114 -6.74 -0.52 9.99
N SER A 115 -5.48 -0.84 9.69
CA SER A 115 -4.33 0.02 10.02
C SER A 115 -4.42 1.37 9.33
N THR A 116 -3.96 2.41 10.02
CA THR A 116 -3.87 3.78 9.46
C THR A 116 -2.72 3.92 8.43
N MET A 117 -1.82 2.95 8.36
CA MET A 117 -0.67 2.92 7.44
C MET A 117 0.24 4.14 7.61
N GLN A 118 0.55 4.48 8.86
CA GLN A 118 1.48 5.53 9.22
C GLN A 118 2.54 4.98 10.17
N ILE A 119 3.77 5.47 10.05
CA ILE A 119 4.90 5.04 10.91
C ILE A 119 4.54 5.21 12.39
N ALA A 120 3.94 6.33 12.78
CA ALA A 120 3.59 6.60 14.16
C ALA A 120 2.58 5.58 14.73
N THR A 121 1.57 5.19 13.93
CA THR A 121 0.60 4.17 14.35
C THR A 121 1.23 2.78 14.42
N ALA A 122 2.08 2.42 13.46
CA ALA A 122 2.80 1.15 13.47
C ALA A 122 3.70 1.00 14.72
N VAL A 123 4.40 2.06 15.11
CA VAL A 123 5.22 2.10 16.35
C VAL A 123 4.34 1.96 17.59
N GLY A 124 3.22 2.68 17.68
CA GLY A 124 2.29 2.59 18.80
C GLY A 124 1.63 1.21 18.93
N GLU A 125 1.21 0.64 17.82
CA GLU A 125 0.69 -0.73 17.78
C GLU A 125 1.76 -1.76 18.18
N GLY A 126 3.01 -1.60 17.72
CA GLY A 126 4.11 -2.47 18.10
C GLY A 126 4.37 -2.46 19.62
N ALA A 127 4.34 -1.28 20.24
CA ALA A 127 4.45 -1.16 21.70
C ALA A 127 3.28 -1.85 22.42
N THR A 128 2.05 -1.67 21.93
CA THR A 128 0.84 -2.31 22.47
C THR A 128 0.93 -3.83 22.35
N ALA A 129 1.30 -4.35 21.17
CA ALA A 129 1.47 -5.78 20.93
C ALA A 129 2.50 -6.40 21.89
N ALA A 130 3.64 -5.72 22.10
CA ALA A 130 4.69 -6.18 23.02
C ALA A 130 4.17 -6.29 24.46
N MET A 131 3.36 -5.35 24.92
CA MET A 131 2.71 -5.41 26.24
C MET A 131 1.75 -6.59 26.33
N LYS A 132 0.91 -6.79 25.31
CA LYS A 132 -0.06 -7.89 25.28
C LYS A 132 0.61 -9.27 25.21
N ILE A 133 1.69 -9.40 24.46
CA ILE A 133 2.51 -10.62 24.45
C ILE A 133 3.06 -10.91 25.86
N ARG A 134 3.54 -9.90 26.57
CA ARG A 134 4.03 -10.07 27.94
C ARG A 134 2.92 -10.54 28.88
N GLU A 135 1.75 -9.90 28.84
CA GLU A 135 0.58 -10.30 29.63
C GLU A 135 0.23 -11.78 29.39
N TYR A 136 0.14 -12.18 28.12
CA TYR A 136 -0.13 -13.57 27.72
C TYR A 136 0.93 -14.56 28.26
N LEU A 137 2.21 -14.23 28.15
CA LEU A 137 3.27 -15.08 28.68
C LEU A 137 3.25 -15.20 30.20
N ASP A 138 2.85 -14.14 30.92
CA ASP A 138 2.69 -14.17 32.38
C ASP A 138 1.46 -14.99 32.81
N GLU A 139 0.39 -15.02 32.01
CA GLU A 139 -0.76 -15.91 32.23
C GLU A 139 -0.37 -17.37 32.06
N LEU A 140 0.33 -17.73 30.99
CA LEU A 140 0.81 -19.09 30.75
C LEU A 140 1.68 -19.63 31.89
N LYS A 141 2.53 -18.77 32.49
CA LYS A 141 3.36 -19.16 33.64
C LYS A 141 2.57 -19.40 34.91
N ARG A 142 1.39 -18.78 35.05
CA ARG A 142 0.51 -19.00 36.21
C ARG A 142 -0.32 -20.27 36.11
N GLU A 143 -0.58 -20.71 34.87
CA GLU A 143 -1.34 -21.92 34.55
C GLU A 143 -0.47 -23.20 34.53
N ALA A 144 0.85 -23.05 34.43
CA ALA A 144 1.81 -24.16 34.43
C ALA A 144 2.29 -24.56 35.82
#